data_f35fb484a33eee1a2ff51d282cfc3ad1
#
_entry.id   f35fb484a33eee1a2ff51d282cfc3ad1
#
_cell.length_a   1.000
_cell.length_b   1.000
_cell.length_c   1.000
_cell.angle_alpha   90.00
_cell.angle_beta   90.00
_cell.angle_gamma   90.00
#
_symmetry.space_group_name_H-M   'P 1'
#
loop_
_entity.id
_entity.type
_entity.pdbx_description
1 polymer ?
#
loop_
_entity_poly.entity_id
_entity_poly.type
_entity_poly.pdbx_seq_one_letter_code
_entity_poly.pdbx_strand_id
1 'polypeptide(L)'
;MKRTITSVVVFVAAAITITACAQKPSPALLNPTNHTLVLIDHESQMALATKNIDIPELRNNTAIVAGASKIFNVPTVVTTVAEKSFSGPVFFEISEFYPGPYIDRTTMNTWEDVNAHKAITGKGNKRIVLAGLWTGVCIVGPALSAIAEGYEVYIITDACGDVSKEAHDMAIQRMVAAGVQPMTSVQYLLELQRDWARTGTYKAVTDLVKKYGGAYGVGIQYAHEMLKH
;
A
#
# COMPACT_ATOMS: atom_id res chain seq x y z
N MET A 1 -28.85 8.50 82.50
CA MET A 1 -29.10 8.56 81.03
C MET A 1 -27.76 8.79 80.33
N LYS A 2 -27.17 7.75 79.72
CA LYS A 2 -25.91 7.86 78.90
C LYS A 2 -26.31 7.91 77.47
N ARG A 3 -25.98 9.01 76.79
CA ARG A 3 -26.19 9.15 75.28
C ARG A 3 -24.95 8.61 74.61
N THR A 4 -25.13 7.58 73.82
CA THR A 4 -24.12 7.01 72.89
C THR A 4 -24.19 7.77 71.58
N ILE A 5 -23.10 8.46 71.18
CA ILE A 5 -22.97 9.11 69.93
C ILE A 5 -22.32 8.11 68.96
N THR A 6 -23.05 7.68 67.93
CA THR A 6 -22.55 6.79 66.90
C THR A 6 -22.03 7.67 65.72
N SER A 7 -20.71 7.73 65.59
CA SER A 7 -20.09 8.43 64.44
C SER A 7 -20.15 7.55 63.19
N VAL A 8 -20.85 8.03 62.16
CA VAL A 8 -20.88 7.40 60.83
C VAL A 8 -19.71 7.96 60.03
N VAL A 9 -18.73 7.10 59.74
CA VAL A 9 -17.62 7.44 58.82
C VAL A 9 -18.05 7.10 57.42
N VAL A 10 -18.26 8.12 56.59
CA VAL A 10 -18.55 7.97 55.15
C VAL A 10 -17.23 7.87 54.41
N PHE A 11 -16.90 6.68 53.86
CA PHE A 11 -15.80 6.50 52.93
C PHE A 11 -16.24 6.99 51.55
N VAL A 12 -15.72 8.11 51.07
CA VAL A 12 -15.83 8.53 49.69
C VAL A 12 -14.73 7.85 48.88
N ALA A 13 -15.08 6.79 48.16
CA ALA A 13 -14.18 6.17 47.21
C ALA A 13 -14.08 7.05 45.97
N ALA A 14 -12.98 7.80 45.82
CA ALA A 14 -12.67 8.51 44.59
C ALA A 14 -12.26 7.49 43.52
N ALA A 15 -13.15 7.24 42.55
CA ALA A 15 -12.83 6.47 41.36
C ALA A 15 -11.87 7.29 40.46
N ILE A 16 -10.58 6.96 40.50
CA ILE A 16 -9.59 7.50 39.56
C ILE A 16 -9.84 6.82 38.21
N THR A 17 -10.55 7.50 37.31
CA THR A 17 -10.64 7.11 35.90
C THR A 17 -9.29 7.37 35.25
N ILE A 18 -8.46 6.34 35.14
CA ILE A 18 -7.25 6.37 34.31
C ILE A 18 -7.74 6.38 32.87
N THR A 19 -7.82 7.56 32.27
CA THR A 19 -8.00 7.68 30.83
C THR A 19 -6.70 7.22 30.18
N ALA A 20 -6.66 5.98 29.71
CA ALA A 20 -5.55 5.47 28.92
C ALA A 20 -5.46 6.33 27.66
N CYS A 21 -4.51 7.26 27.61
CA CYS A 21 -4.23 8.06 26.43
C CYS A 21 -3.64 7.09 25.40
N ALA A 22 -4.43 6.74 24.37
CA ALA A 22 -3.94 5.90 23.28
C ALA A 22 -2.70 6.54 22.68
N GLN A 23 -1.59 5.81 22.68
CA GLN A 23 -0.32 6.29 22.16
C GLN A 23 -0.46 6.61 20.67
N LYS A 24 -0.03 7.81 20.24
CA LYS A 24 -0.11 8.19 18.82
C LYS A 24 0.82 7.32 17.99
N PRO A 25 0.38 6.83 16.83
CA PRO A 25 1.24 6.07 15.93
C PRO A 25 2.38 6.96 15.41
N SER A 26 3.49 6.33 15.02
CA SER A 26 4.61 7.04 14.39
C SER A 26 4.13 7.83 13.16
N PRO A 27 4.58 9.07 12.98
CA PRO A 27 4.27 9.87 11.78
C PRO A 27 4.87 9.29 10.49
N ALA A 28 5.87 8.39 10.59
CA ALA A 28 6.44 7.68 9.45
C ALA A 28 5.51 6.62 8.86
N LEU A 29 4.51 6.15 9.62
CA LEU A 29 3.56 5.16 9.12
C LEU A 29 2.59 5.76 8.10
N LEU A 30 2.29 4.99 7.05
CA LEU A 30 1.28 5.33 6.08
C LEU A 30 -0.12 5.19 6.70
N ASN A 31 -1.04 6.03 6.20
CA ASN A 31 -2.46 5.93 6.49
C ASN A 31 -3.26 6.34 5.24
N PRO A 32 -4.57 6.12 5.19
CA PRO A 32 -5.36 6.36 3.98
C PRO A 32 -5.30 7.77 3.38
N THR A 33 -4.91 8.78 4.17
CA THR A 33 -5.00 10.19 3.78
C THR A 33 -3.65 10.90 3.65
N ASN A 34 -2.52 10.23 3.93
CA ASN A 34 -1.21 10.90 3.98
C ASN A 34 -0.28 10.56 2.82
N HIS A 35 -0.75 9.82 1.81
CA HIS A 35 0.05 9.44 0.65
C HIS A 35 -0.79 9.30 -0.62
N THR A 36 -0.12 9.25 -1.76
CA THR A 36 -0.68 8.89 -3.06
C THR A 36 -0.04 7.61 -3.56
N LEU A 37 -0.84 6.62 -3.94
CA LEU A 37 -0.36 5.43 -4.63
C LEU A 37 -0.22 5.70 -6.13
N VAL A 38 0.87 5.26 -6.73
CA VAL A 38 1.10 5.31 -8.18
C VAL A 38 1.41 3.90 -8.68
N LEU A 39 0.52 3.34 -9.48
CA LEU A 39 0.69 2.06 -10.16
C LEU A 39 1.19 2.33 -11.57
N ILE A 40 2.40 1.86 -11.88
CA ILE A 40 3.13 2.22 -13.08
C ILE A 40 3.35 0.97 -13.94
N ASP A 41 2.78 0.98 -15.15
CA ASP A 41 3.09 0.03 -16.23
C ASP A 41 2.96 -1.46 -15.85
N HIS A 42 2.01 -1.80 -14.98
CA HIS A 42 1.65 -3.20 -14.77
C HIS A 42 0.88 -3.71 -16.00
N GLU A 43 1.61 -3.91 -17.09
CA GLU A 43 1.08 -4.29 -18.40
C GLU A 43 1.49 -5.71 -18.79
N SER A 44 0.62 -6.39 -19.50
CA SER A 44 0.70 -7.85 -19.70
C SER A 44 1.98 -8.29 -20.44
N GLN A 45 2.43 -7.57 -21.46
CA GLN A 45 3.65 -7.92 -22.20
C GLN A 45 4.92 -7.57 -21.43
N MET A 46 4.89 -6.52 -20.62
CA MET A 46 5.98 -6.17 -19.70
C MET A 46 6.22 -7.30 -18.68
N ALA A 47 5.14 -7.93 -18.20
CA ALA A 47 5.25 -9.07 -17.27
C ALA A 47 5.93 -10.29 -17.88
N LEU A 48 5.74 -10.56 -19.18
CA LEU A 48 6.37 -11.72 -19.85
C LEU A 48 7.90 -11.68 -19.83
N ALA A 49 8.49 -10.50 -19.76
CA ALA A 49 9.94 -10.34 -19.63
C ALA A 49 10.44 -10.29 -18.18
N THR A 50 9.55 -10.28 -17.19
CA THR A 50 9.90 -10.24 -15.77
C THR A 50 10.47 -11.59 -15.31
N LYS A 51 11.60 -11.55 -14.56
CA LYS A 51 12.36 -12.74 -14.14
C LYS A 51 12.76 -12.75 -12.66
N ASN A 52 12.55 -11.67 -11.92
CA ASN A 52 12.89 -11.61 -10.48
C ASN A 52 11.81 -12.18 -9.56
N ILE A 53 10.58 -12.33 -10.06
CA ILE A 53 9.40 -12.81 -9.34
C ILE A 53 8.51 -13.61 -10.31
N ASP A 54 7.80 -14.61 -9.82
CA ASP A 54 6.83 -15.35 -10.62
C ASP A 54 5.63 -14.46 -10.99
N ILE A 55 5.16 -14.56 -12.24
CA ILE A 55 4.06 -13.72 -12.73
C ILE A 55 2.78 -13.86 -11.89
N PRO A 56 2.33 -15.07 -11.48
CA PRO A 56 1.19 -15.20 -10.57
C PRO A 56 1.38 -14.48 -9.23
N GLU A 57 2.58 -14.56 -8.65
CA GLU A 57 2.89 -13.86 -7.41
C GLU A 57 2.88 -12.34 -7.59
N LEU A 58 3.54 -11.83 -8.63
CA LEU A 58 3.51 -10.42 -8.99
C LEU A 58 2.08 -9.88 -9.16
N ARG A 59 1.23 -10.62 -9.88
CA ARG A 59 -0.17 -10.25 -10.11
C ARG A 59 -0.97 -10.24 -8.81
N ASN A 60 -0.79 -11.25 -7.95
CA ASN A 60 -1.44 -11.31 -6.65
C ASN A 60 -1.03 -10.15 -5.74
N ASN A 61 0.27 -9.84 -5.66
CA ASN A 61 0.78 -8.72 -4.88
C ASN A 61 0.26 -7.39 -5.41
N THR A 62 0.19 -7.24 -6.73
CA THR A 62 -0.41 -6.06 -7.39
C THR A 62 -1.90 -5.92 -7.03
N ALA A 63 -2.65 -7.04 -7.02
CA ALA A 63 -4.06 -7.05 -6.60
C ALA A 63 -4.23 -6.62 -5.13
N ILE A 64 -3.34 -7.08 -4.23
CA ILE A 64 -3.35 -6.66 -2.82
C ILE A 64 -3.17 -5.14 -2.72
N VAL A 65 -2.21 -4.59 -3.45
CA VAL A 65 -1.92 -3.13 -3.43
C VAL A 65 -3.08 -2.32 -3.99
N ALA A 66 -3.59 -2.69 -5.17
CA ALA A 66 -4.71 -2.01 -5.81
C ALA A 66 -6.00 -2.15 -4.99
N GLY A 67 -6.28 -3.35 -4.48
CA GLY A 67 -7.44 -3.62 -3.62
C GLY A 67 -7.36 -2.87 -2.28
N ALA A 68 -6.19 -2.86 -1.64
CA ALA A 68 -5.97 -2.08 -0.42
C ALA A 68 -6.26 -0.60 -0.64
N SER A 69 -5.66 0.00 -1.67
CA SER A 69 -5.89 1.42 -1.95
C SER A 69 -7.35 1.74 -2.23
N LYS A 70 -8.09 0.83 -2.86
CA LYS A 70 -9.53 0.97 -3.10
C LYS A 70 -10.35 0.87 -1.82
N ILE A 71 -10.09 -0.15 -0.98
CA ILE A 71 -10.78 -0.38 0.31
C ILE A 71 -10.64 0.85 1.23
N PHE A 72 -9.42 1.41 1.27
CA PHE A 72 -9.11 2.53 2.16
C PHE A 72 -9.27 3.91 1.52
N ASN A 73 -9.76 3.99 0.27
CA ASN A 73 -9.94 5.23 -0.49
C ASN A 73 -8.65 6.07 -0.60
N VAL A 74 -7.50 5.41 -0.75
CA VAL A 74 -6.23 6.09 -0.97
C VAL A 74 -6.24 6.77 -2.35
N PRO A 75 -5.83 8.05 -2.45
CA PRO A 75 -5.64 8.70 -3.74
C PRO A 75 -4.68 7.88 -4.62
N THR A 76 -5.17 7.40 -5.77
CA THR A 76 -4.42 6.50 -6.65
C THR A 76 -4.35 7.07 -8.05
N VAL A 77 -3.19 6.91 -8.69
CA VAL A 77 -2.94 7.20 -10.11
C VAL A 77 -2.44 5.92 -10.77
N VAL A 78 -2.99 5.58 -11.92
CA VAL A 78 -2.55 4.45 -12.74
C VAL A 78 -2.03 4.98 -14.07
N THR A 79 -0.82 4.57 -14.44
CA THR A 79 -0.20 4.93 -15.73
C THR A 79 0.15 3.70 -16.55
N THR A 80 0.22 3.88 -17.85
CA THR A 80 0.68 2.90 -18.83
C THR A 80 1.77 3.51 -19.71
N VAL A 81 2.53 2.68 -20.39
CA VAL A 81 3.51 3.10 -21.38
C VAL A 81 3.31 2.34 -22.69
N ALA A 82 3.01 3.06 -23.76
CA ALA A 82 2.82 2.48 -25.09
C ALA A 82 1.80 1.30 -25.09
N GLU A 83 0.68 1.44 -24.36
CA GLU A 83 -0.34 0.41 -24.11
C GLU A 83 -0.81 -0.28 -25.40
N LYS A 84 -1.04 0.51 -26.45
CA LYS A 84 -1.56 0.00 -27.73
C LYS A 84 -0.49 -0.61 -28.66
N SER A 85 0.75 -0.69 -28.20
CA SER A 85 1.87 -1.22 -29.00
C SER A 85 2.69 -2.25 -28.25
N PHE A 86 3.79 -1.85 -27.61
CA PHE A 86 4.74 -2.78 -26.99
C PHE A 86 4.22 -3.40 -25.68
N SER A 87 3.60 -2.60 -24.82
CA SER A 87 3.40 -3.02 -23.41
C SER A 87 2.10 -3.79 -23.17
N GLY A 88 1.09 -3.58 -24.03
CA GLY A 88 -0.19 -4.25 -23.93
C GLY A 88 -1.10 -3.73 -22.82
N PRO A 89 -2.23 -4.38 -22.56
CA PRO A 89 -3.21 -3.91 -21.58
C PRO A 89 -2.73 -4.06 -20.13
N VAL A 90 -3.25 -3.18 -19.29
CA VAL A 90 -3.07 -3.22 -17.83
C VAL A 90 -3.53 -4.57 -17.26
N PHE A 91 -2.88 -5.02 -16.21
CA PHE A 91 -3.29 -6.22 -15.47
C PHE A 91 -4.75 -6.17 -15.05
N PHE A 92 -5.43 -7.31 -15.17
CA PHE A 92 -6.81 -7.44 -14.69
C PHE A 92 -6.93 -7.07 -13.21
N GLU A 93 -5.93 -7.41 -12.42
CA GLU A 93 -5.83 -7.13 -10.98
C GLU A 93 -5.82 -5.64 -10.62
N ILE A 94 -5.51 -4.78 -11.59
CA ILE A 94 -5.68 -3.32 -11.45
C ILE A 94 -7.02 -2.89 -12.02
N SER A 95 -7.37 -3.34 -13.22
CA SER A 95 -8.61 -2.93 -13.90
C SER A 95 -9.88 -3.35 -13.15
N GLU A 96 -9.82 -4.42 -12.34
CA GLU A 96 -10.90 -4.82 -11.42
C GLU A 96 -11.27 -3.71 -10.43
N PHE A 97 -10.27 -2.97 -9.92
CA PHE A 97 -10.46 -1.88 -8.95
C PHE A 97 -10.49 -0.49 -9.60
N TYR A 98 -9.78 -0.32 -10.69
CA TYR A 98 -9.61 0.93 -11.42
C TYR A 98 -9.83 0.70 -12.92
N PRO A 99 -11.08 0.76 -13.42
CA PRO A 99 -11.41 0.37 -14.80
C PRO A 99 -10.92 1.34 -15.89
N GLY A 100 -10.11 2.33 -15.55
CA GLY A 100 -9.59 3.32 -16.50
C GLY A 100 -10.53 4.53 -16.69
N PRO A 101 -10.24 5.43 -17.66
CA PRO A 101 -9.05 5.41 -18.50
C PRO A 101 -7.75 5.67 -17.73
N TYR A 102 -6.63 5.17 -18.26
CA TYR A 102 -5.29 5.34 -17.70
C TYR A 102 -4.53 6.47 -18.39
N ILE A 103 -3.46 6.95 -17.77
CA ILE A 103 -2.57 7.93 -18.38
C ILE A 103 -1.51 7.17 -19.18
N ASP A 104 -1.74 7.02 -20.47
CA ASP A 104 -0.76 6.40 -21.38
C ASP A 104 0.31 7.41 -21.79
N ARG A 105 1.56 7.01 -21.76
CA ARG A 105 2.72 7.86 -22.02
C ARG A 105 3.76 7.15 -22.89
N THR A 106 4.77 7.89 -23.31
CA THR A 106 5.93 7.38 -24.07
C THR A 106 7.23 7.53 -23.29
N THR A 107 7.26 8.37 -22.25
CA THR A 107 8.43 8.56 -21.40
C THR A 107 8.64 7.35 -20.49
N MET A 108 9.88 6.92 -20.29
CA MET A 108 10.21 5.86 -19.32
C MET A 108 10.01 6.36 -17.88
N ASN A 109 10.37 7.60 -17.63
CA ASN A 109 10.19 8.25 -16.35
C ASN A 109 8.79 8.90 -16.28
N THR A 110 7.89 8.34 -15.50
CA THR A 110 6.53 8.87 -15.27
C THR A 110 6.55 10.32 -14.77
N TRP A 111 7.60 10.73 -14.07
CA TRP A 111 7.75 12.09 -13.55
C TRP A 111 8.03 13.13 -14.66
N GLU A 112 8.55 12.71 -15.81
CA GLU A 112 8.80 13.57 -16.96
C GLU A 112 7.58 13.73 -17.87
N ASP A 113 6.52 12.93 -17.70
CA ASP A 113 5.26 13.12 -18.40
C ASP A 113 4.41 14.18 -17.70
N VAL A 114 4.03 15.22 -18.44
CA VAL A 114 3.30 16.37 -17.90
C VAL A 114 1.94 15.97 -17.30
N ASN A 115 1.22 15.04 -17.93
CA ASN A 115 -0.10 14.62 -17.47
C ASN A 115 0.01 13.73 -16.20
N ALA A 116 0.94 12.78 -16.21
CA ALA A 116 1.19 11.91 -15.07
C ALA A 116 1.69 12.73 -13.86
N HIS A 117 2.69 13.59 -14.05
CA HIS A 117 3.19 14.47 -13.01
C HIS A 117 2.08 15.33 -12.40
N LYS A 118 1.28 15.99 -13.24
CA LYS A 118 0.14 16.81 -12.79
C LYS A 118 -0.91 15.97 -12.05
N ALA A 119 -1.19 14.76 -12.49
CA ALA A 119 -2.16 13.88 -11.84
C ALA A 119 -1.68 13.43 -10.46
N ILE A 120 -0.39 13.13 -10.31
CA ILE A 120 0.22 12.69 -9.05
C ILE A 120 0.31 13.87 -8.07
N THR A 121 0.90 14.98 -8.48
CA THR A 121 1.12 16.15 -7.62
C THR A 121 -0.18 16.85 -7.26
N GLY A 122 -1.17 16.82 -8.15
CA GLY A 122 -2.52 17.35 -7.91
C GLY A 122 -3.31 16.63 -6.81
N LYS A 123 -2.87 15.46 -6.34
CA LYS A 123 -3.45 14.81 -5.14
C LYS A 123 -3.09 15.52 -3.85
N GLY A 124 -2.08 16.38 -3.84
CA GLY A 124 -1.72 17.23 -2.70
C GLY A 124 -0.90 16.53 -1.60
N ASN A 125 -0.61 15.26 -1.73
CA ASN A 125 0.22 14.53 -0.76
C ASN A 125 1.72 14.72 -1.05
N LYS A 126 2.52 14.84 0.00
CA LYS A 126 3.99 14.87 -0.07
C LYS A 126 4.65 13.50 0.09
N ARG A 127 3.84 12.45 0.27
CA ARG A 127 4.26 11.05 0.25
C ARG A 127 3.69 10.36 -0.96
N ILE A 128 4.51 9.61 -1.66
CA ILE A 128 4.09 8.75 -2.75
C ILE A 128 4.58 7.32 -2.53
N VAL A 129 3.72 6.38 -2.88
CA VAL A 129 4.01 4.95 -2.86
C VAL A 129 4.02 4.46 -4.30
N LEU A 130 5.09 3.83 -4.73
CA LEU A 130 5.30 3.36 -6.09
C LEU A 130 5.24 1.84 -6.16
N ALA A 131 4.62 1.30 -7.19
CA ALA A 131 4.74 -0.09 -7.61
C ALA A 131 4.63 -0.18 -9.12
N GLY A 132 5.34 -1.11 -9.76
CA GLY A 132 5.26 -1.24 -11.22
C GLY A 132 6.39 -1.95 -11.93
N LEU A 133 6.39 -1.85 -13.25
CA LEU A 133 7.30 -2.52 -14.16
C LEU A 133 8.00 -1.51 -15.10
N TRP A 134 9.32 -1.62 -15.39
CA TRP A 134 10.26 -2.47 -14.66
C TRP A 134 10.95 -1.65 -13.58
N THR A 135 11.36 -2.31 -12.51
CA THR A 135 11.93 -1.66 -11.32
C THR A 135 13.09 -0.73 -11.66
N GLY A 136 14.03 -1.20 -12.50
CA GLY A 136 15.23 -0.45 -12.89
C GLY A 136 15.00 0.64 -13.91
N VAL A 137 13.80 0.76 -14.48
CA VAL A 137 13.49 1.73 -15.53
C VAL A 137 12.38 2.68 -15.08
N CYS A 138 11.13 2.21 -15.12
CA CYS A 138 9.96 3.08 -14.92
C CYS A 138 9.68 3.37 -13.45
N ILE A 139 10.38 2.71 -12.49
CA ILE A 139 10.23 2.97 -11.04
C ILE A 139 11.39 3.79 -10.49
N VAL A 140 12.64 3.45 -10.83
CA VAL A 140 13.82 4.25 -10.38
C VAL A 140 13.72 5.70 -10.83
N GLY A 141 13.32 5.94 -12.09
CA GLY A 141 13.22 7.30 -12.64
C GLY A 141 12.32 8.22 -11.80
N PRO A 142 11.02 7.91 -11.69
CA PRO A 142 10.10 8.74 -10.89
C PRO A 142 10.43 8.76 -9.40
N ALA A 143 10.98 7.69 -8.83
CA ALA A 143 11.38 7.67 -7.42
C ALA A 143 12.46 8.72 -7.13
N LEU A 144 13.54 8.75 -7.93
CA LEU A 144 14.62 9.72 -7.75
C LEU A 144 14.18 11.15 -8.09
N SER A 145 13.35 11.33 -9.10
CA SER A 145 12.81 12.64 -9.48
C SER A 145 11.92 13.21 -8.39
N ALA A 146 11.04 12.40 -7.80
CA ALA A 146 10.18 12.82 -6.71
C ALA A 146 10.96 13.19 -5.45
N ILE A 147 12.01 12.43 -5.08
CA ILE A 147 12.91 12.80 -3.98
C ILE A 147 13.55 14.16 -4.25
N ALA A 148 14.02 14.41 -5.47
CA ALA A 148 14.63 15.69 -5.83
C ALA A 148 13.65 16.89 -5.69
N GLU A 149 12.35 16.65 -5.82
CA GLU A 149 11.28 17.63 -5.57
C GLU A 149 10.78 17.65 -4.11
N GLY A 150 11.46 16.95 -3.20
CA GLY A 150 11.15 16.97 -1.76
C GLY A 150 9.96 16.10 -1.35
N TYR A 151 9.66 15.05 -2.12
CA TYR A 151 8.68 14.04 -1.71
C TYR A 151 9.33 12.96 -0.84
N GLU A 152 8.57 12.41 0.10
CA GLU A 152 8.89 11.14 0.75
C GLU A 152 8.39 10.01 -0.17
N VAL A 153 9.29 9.11 -0.56
CA VAL A 153 8.99 8.04 -1.53
C VAL A 153 9.08 6.67 -0.87
N TYR A 154 8.06 5.87 -1.09
CA TYR A 154 7.99 4.46 -0.70
C TYR A 154 7.90 3.60 -1.96
N ILE A 155 8.41 2.36 -1.88
CA ILE A 155 8.29 1.39 -2.97
C ILE A 155 7.78 0.05 -2.43
N ILE A 156 6.81 -0.54 -3.12
CA ILE A 156 6.30 -1.89 -2.80
C ILE A 156 7.06 -2.89 -3.66
N THR A 157 8.10 -3.47 -3.07
CA THR A 157 9.13 -4.23 -3.79
C THR A 157 8.61 -5.52 -4.42
N ASP A 158 7.68 -6.21 -3.78
CA ASP A 158 7.06 -7.45 -4.26
C ASP A 158 5.89 -7.22 -5.23
N ALA A 159 5.51 -5.96 -5.46
CA ALA A 159 4.63 -5.53 -6.55
C ALA A 159 5.40 -4.80 -7.66
N CYS A 160 6.74 -4.97 -7.69
CA CYS A 160 7.63 -4.52 -8.73
C CYS A 160 8.32 -5.70 -9.38
N GLY A 161 8.48 -5.64 -10.70
CA GLY A 161 9.17 -6.66 -11.48
C GLY A 161 10.25 -6.09 -12.36
N ASP A 162 11.24 -6.92 -12.74
CA ASP A 162 12.32 -6.55 -13.65
C ASP A 162 12.79 -7.75 -14.49
N VAL A 163 13.55 -7.49 -15.53
CA VAL A 163 14.06 -8.46 -16.51
C VAL A 163 15.05 -9.48 -15.92
N SER A 164 15.59 -9.20 -14.74
CA SER A 164 16.41 -10.12 -13.96
C SER A 164 16.34 -9.79 -12.48
N LYS A 165 16.69 -10.76 -11.63
CA LYS A 165 16.83 -10.52 -10.18
C LYS A 165 17.88 -9.46 -9.89
N GLU A 166 19.01 -9.49 -10.60
CA GLU A 166 20.08 -8.50 -10.42
C GLU A 166 19.60 -7.08 -10.76
N ALA A 167 18.88 -6.91 -11.88
CA ALA A 167 18.35 -5.61 -12.27
C ALA A 167 17.40 -5.05 -11.19
N HIS A 168 16.50 -5.89 -10.68
CA HIS A 168 15.60 -5.53 -9.58
C HIS A 168 16.38 -5.14 -8.32
N ASP A 169 17.29 -6.00 -7.85
CA ASP A 169 18.01 -5.79 -6.61
C ASP A 169 18.87 -4.51 -6.64
N MET A 170 19.56 -4.26 -7.77
CA MET A 170 20.37 -3.05 -7.93
C MET A 170 19.51 -1.79 -7.98
N ALA A 171 18.33 -1.85 -8.62
CA ALA A 171 17.39 -0.76 -8.63
C ALA A 171 16.87 -0.44 -7.21
N ILE A 172 16.48 -1.46 -6.44
CA ILE A 172 16.04 -1.28 -5.05
C ILE A 172 17.17 -0.67 -4.21
N GLN A 173 18.40 -1.21 -4.29
CA GLN A 173 19.54 -0.67 -3.54
C GLN A 173 19.82 0.79 -3.88
N ARG A 174 19.76 1.15 -5.18
CA ARG A 174 19.92 2.54 -5.62
C ARG A 174 18.88 3.47 -5.04
N MET A 175 17.62 3.05 -5.05
CA MET A 175 16.52 3.83 -4.49
C MET A 175 16.63 3.99 -2.97
N VAL A 176 16.94 2.90 -2.24
CA VAL A 176 17.15 2.93 -0.78
C VAL A 176 18.31 3.85 -0.41
N ALA A 177 19.42 3.80 -1.15
CA ALA A 177 20.55 4.70 -0.94
C ALA A 177 20.20 6.18 -1.16
N ALA A 178 19.20 6.45 -1.99
CA ALA A 178 18.66 7.80 -2.22
C ALA A 178 17.57 8.23 -1.20
N GLY A 179 17.19 7.34 -0.27
CA GLY A 179 16.20 7.65 0.77
C GLY A 179 14.79 7.09 0.52
N VAL A 180 14.59 6.27 -0.53
CA VAL A 180 13.31 5.57 -0.75
C VAL A 180 13.11 4.51 0.32
N GLN A 181 11.90 4.40 0.85
CA GLN A 181 11.52 3.44 1.89
C GLN A 181 10.92 2.17 1.26
N PRO A 182 11.56 0.99 1.38
CA PRO A 182 11.03 -0.25 0.85
C PRO A 182 9.97 -0.83 1.78
N MET A 183 8.93 -1.43 1.19
CA MET A 183 7.91 -2.21 1.88
C MET A 183 7.35 -3.30 0.96
N THR A 184 6.53 -4.20 1.51
CA THR A 184 5.84 -5.25 0.75
C THR A 184 4.34 -4.98 0.64
N SER A 185 3.67 -5.68 -0.27
CA SER A 185 2.23 -5.56 -0.52
C SER A 185 1.38 -5.85 0.73
N VAL A 186 1.70 -6.93 1.45
CA VAL A 186 1.02 -7.28 2.70
C VAL A 186 1.32 -6.27 3.80
N GLN A 187 2.55 -5.78 3.90
CA GLN A 187 2.90 -4.70 4.83
C GLN A 187 2.07 -3.44 4.55
N TYR A 188 1.95 -3.02 3.29
CA TYR A 188 1.14 -1.88 2.87
C TYR A 188 -0.33 -2.05 3.29
N LEU A 189 -0.94 -3.20 2.96
CA LEU A 189 -2.32 -3.51 3.33
C LEU A 189 -2.54 -3.43 4.85
N LEU A 190 -1.66 -4.09 5.63
CA LEU A 190 -1.82 -4.19 7.08
C LEU A 190 -1.43 -2.89 7.81
N GLU A 191 -0.56 -2.08 7.24
CA GLU A 191 -0.28 -0.75 7.75
C GLU A 191 -1.49 0.19 7.57
N LEU A 192 -2.29 0.02 6.52
CA LEU A 192 -3.56 0.73 6.35
C LEU A 192 -4.65 0.20 7.28
N GLN A 193 -4.78 -1.13 7.41
CA GLN A 193 -5.76 -1.76 8.33
C GLN A 193 -5.43 -1.45 9.79
N ARG A 194 -4.20 -1.61 10.19
CA ARG A 194 -3.57 -1.26 11.48
C ARG A 194 -4.20 -1.86 12.73
N ASP A 195 -5.49 -2.18 12.71
CA ASP A 195 -6.22 -2.72 13.85
C ASP A 195 -7.37 -3.62 13.37
N TRP A 196 -7.35 -4.86 13.81
CA TRP A 196 -8.40 -5.83 13.47
C TRP A 196 -9.76 -5.51 14.11
N ALA A 197 -9.79 -4.65 15.13
CA ALA A 197 -11.03 -4.13 15.69
C ALA A 197 -11.75 -3.11 14.78
N ARG A 198 -11.12 -2.69 13.69
CA ARG A 198 -11.74 -1.83 12.67
C ARG A 198 -12.71 -2.63 11.79
N THR A 199 -13.91 -2.87 12.30
CA THR A 199 -14.93 -3.71 11.67
C THR A 199 -15.39 -3.22 10.30
N GLY A 200 -15.31 -1.90 10.04
CA GLY A 200 -15.75 -1.31 8.77
C GLY A 200 -14.94 -1.76 7.53
N THR A 201 -13.67 -2.14 7.72
CA THR A 201 -12.78 -2.63 6.64
C THR A 201 -12.40 -4.10 6.79
N TYR A 202 -12.63 -4.69 7.97
CA TYR A 202 -12.21 -6.06 8.31
C TYR A 202 -12.61 -7.09 7.24
N LYS A 203 -13.90 -7.12 6.87
CA LYS A 203 -14.39 -8.10 5.89
C LYS A 203 -13.75 -7.91 4.52
N ALA A 204 -13.68 -6.68 4.03
CA ALA A 204 -13.10 -6.38 2.72
C ALA A 204 -11.60 -6.74 2.68
N VAL A 205 -10.86 -6.45 3.74
CA VAL A 205 -9.43 -6.79 3.86
C VAL A 205 -9.23 -8.31 3.92
N THR A 206 -10.01 -9.03 4.72
CA THR A 206 -9.89 -10.48 4.82
C THR A 206 -10.30 -11.19 3.53
N ASP A 207 -11.32 -10.71 2.83
CA ASP A 207 -11.72 -11.25 1.52
C ASP A 207 -10.64 -11.01 0.45
N LEU A 208 -10.02 -9.83 0.43
CA LEU A 208 -8.89 -9.52 -0.45
C LEU A 208 -7.71 -10.48 -0.20
N VAL A 209 -7.36 -10.68 1.07
CA VAL A 209 -6.25 -11.57 1.46
C VAL A 209 -6.57 -13.03 1.14
N LYS A 210 -7.81 -13.51 1.37
CA LYS A 210 -8.22 -14.88 0.99
C LYS A 210 -8.04 -15.11 -0.51
N LYS A 211 -8.34 -14.11 -1.33
CA LYS A 211 -8.28 -14.21 -2.79
C LYS A 211 -6.84 -14.14 -3.32
N TYR A 212 -6.01 -13.25 -2.78
CA TYR A 212 -4.71 -12.90 -3.36
C TYR A 212 -3.51 -13.08 -2.42
N GLY A 213 -3.72 -13.34 -1.14
CA GLY A 213 -2.67 -13.36 -0.12
C GLY A 213 -1.89 -14.67 -0.01
N GLY A 214 -1.99 -15.59 -0.99
CA GLY A 214 -1.21 -16.82 -1.00
C GLY A 214 -1.38 -17.61 0.30
N ALA A 215 -0.27 -18.00 0.93
CA ALA A 215 -0.27 -18.79 2.17
C ALA A 215 -0.97 -18.08 3.33
N TYR A 216 -0.88 -16.75 3.41
CA TYR A 216 -1.60 -15.97 4.43
C TYR A 216 -3.13 -16.05 4.20
N GLY A 217 -3.58 -15.98 2.95
CA GLY A 217 -4.99 -16.15 2.59
C GLY A 217 -5.52 -17.53 2.95
N VAL A 218 -4.75 -18.59 2.67
CA VAL A 218 -5.06 -19.95 3.09
C VAL A 218 -5.19 -20.06 4.61
N GLY A 219 -4.28 -19.44 5.37
CA GLY A 219 -4.35 -19.42 6.84
C GLY A 219 -5.63 -18.77 7.37
N ILE A 220 -6.05 -17.64 6.77
CA ILE A 220 -7.32 -16.98 7.13
C ILE A 220 -8.53 -17.86 6.78
N GLN A 221 -8.52 -18.51 5.63
CA GLN A 221 -9.57 -19.43 5.21
C GLN A 221 -9.74 -20.57 6.21
N TYR A 222 -8.66 -21.26 6.56
CA TYR A 222 -8.69 -22.36 7.51
C TYR A 222 -9.14 -21.91 8.92
N ALA A 223 -8.64 -20.78 9.40
CA ALA A 223 -9.06 -20.22 10.67
C ALA A 223 -10.58 -19.95 10.71
N HIS A 224 -11.11 -19.39 9.62
CA HIS A 224 -12.55 -19.14 9.50
C HIS A 224 -13.37 -20.42 9.49
N GLU A 225 -12.96 -21.44 8.72
CA GLU A 225 -13.68 -22.71 8.63
C GLU A 225 -13.59 -23.54 9.91
N MET A 226 -12.41 -23.60 10.53
CA MET A 226 -12.19 -24.41 11.75
C MET A 226 -12.82 -23.79 12.98
N LEU A 227 -12.83 -22.47 13.11
CA LEU A 227 -13.37 -21.78 14.27
C LEU A 227 -14.84 -21.41 14.09
N LYS A 228 -15.42 -21.63 12.92
CA LYS A 228 -16.82 -21.29 12.56
C LYS A 228 -17.16 -19.82 12.85
N HIS A 229 -16.22 -18.93 12.60
CA HIS A 229 -16.35 -17.47 12.74
C HIS A 229 -16.41 -16.75 11.41
#